data_60d6ef20d50cfaff3e2c87c3fcc9757a
#
_entry.id   60d6ef20d50cfaff3e2c87c3fcc9757a
#
_cell.length_a   1.000
_cell.length_b   1.000
_cell.length_c   1.000
_cell.angle_alpha   90.00
_cell.angle_beta   90.00
_cell.angle_gamma   90.00
#
_symmetry.space_group_name_H-M   'P 1'
#
loop_
_entity.id
_entity.type
_entity.pdbx_description
1 polymer ?
#
loop_
_entity_poly.entity_id
_entity_poly.type
_entity_poly.pdbx_seq_one_letter_code
_entity_poly.pdbx_strand_id
1 'polypeptide(L)'
;RYMQFESTPSARGSQNLAPLLHAARNHFPAEITYRKFSSDVETTYEIHPYLLKEYRNSWYLIAWDPARKIIRTFGCDRIIKIKSNESDTFTQSLDFNSETYFTHTIGITVIDDSPPVEVVFECNPILARYLSSKPLHESQKISKSKSSIQVTLNVIITYELIQWILGYSSEVKVLGPSILKEKLS
;
A
#
# COMPACT_ATOMS: atom_id res chain seq x y z
N ARG A 1 -12.00 -23.74 23.88
CA ARG A 1 -11.47 -23.13 22.63
C ARG A 1 -10.03 -22.74 22.88
N TYR A 2 -9.08 -23.35 22.17
CA TYR A 2 -7.64 -23.18 22.44
C TYR A 2 -6.95 -22.22 21.47
N MET A 3 -7.65 -21.75 20.45
CA MET A 3 -7.16 -20.75 19.48
C MET A 3 -8.27 -19.76 19.18
N GLN A 4 -7.89 -18.49 19.08
CA GLN A 4 -8.76 -17.41 18.65
C GLN A 4 -8.02 -16.62 17.57
N PHE A 5 -8.66 -16.46 16.44
CA PHE A 5 -8.19 -15.56 15.39
C PHE A 5 -8.87 -14.22 15.57
N GLU A 6 -8.17 -13.14 15.22
CA GLU A 6 -8.80 -11.82 15.16
C GLU A 6 -9.96 -11.88 14.16
N SER A 7 -11.17 -11.65 14.66
CA SER A 7 -12.35 -11.55 13.82
C SER A 7 -12.65 -10.09 13.57
N THR A 8 -12.02 -9.51 12.57
CA THR A 8 -12.58 -8.31 11.95
C THR A 8 -13.84 -8.72 11.16
N PRO A 9 -14.90 -7.90 11.17
CA PRO A 9 -16.01 -8.13 10.24
C PRO A 9 -15.41 -8.34 8.86
N SER A 10 -15.86 -9.37 8.13
CA SER A 10 -15.29 -9.77 6.82
C SER A 10 -15.00 -8.52 6.00
N ALA A 11 -13.78 -8.40 5.51
CA ALA A 11 -13.35 -7.23 4.75
C ALA A 11 -14.39 -6.97 3.65
N ARG A 12 -15.09 -5.86 3.76
CA ARG A 12 -16.03 -5.44 2.73
C ARG A 12 -15.30 -5.48 1.40
N GLY A 13 -15.95 -5.96 0.35
CA GLY A 13 -15.32 -6.06 -0.97
C GLY A 13 -14.70 -7.42 -1.29
N SER A 14 -14.74 -8.39 -0.37
CA SER A 14 -14.28 -9.77 -0.66
C SER A 14 -15.06 -10.43 -1.80
N GLN A 15 -16.34 -10.08 -1.98
CA GLN A 15 -17.17 -10.52 -3.10
C GLN A 15 -16.63 -10.04 -4.47
N ASN A 16 -15.83 -8.99 -4.47
CA ASN A 16 -15.24 -8.40 -5.68
C ASN A 16 -13.93 -9.09 -6.10
N LEU A 17 -13.34 -9.93 -5.24
CA LEU A 17 -12.03 -10.52 -5.50
C LEU A 17 -12.05 -11.50 -6.67
N ALA A 18 -13.02 -12.41 -6.71
CA ALA A 18 -13.08 -13.43 -7.76
C ALA A 18 -13.23 -12.83 -9.16
N PRO A 19 -14.17 -11.91 -9.43
CA PRO A 19 -14.27 -11.29 -10.74
C PRO A 19 -13.06 -10.41 -11.10
N LEU A 20 -12.46 -9.70 -10.14
CA LEU A 20 -11.26 -8.90 -10.38
C LEU A 20 -10.04 -9.76 -10.68
N LEU A 21 -9.87 -10.86 -9.94
CA LEU A 21 -8.78 -11.81 -10.18
C LEU A 21 -8.94 -12.49 -11.56
N HIS A 22 -10.16 -12.83 -11.92
CA HIS A 22 -10.45 -13.39 -13.25
C HIS A 22 -10.06 -12.40 -14.35
N ALA A 23 -10.47 -11.14 -14.24
CA ALA A 23 -10.15 -10.10 -15.21
C ALA A 23 -8.63 -9.84 -15.28
N ALA A 24 -7.95 -9.73 -14.13
CA ALA A 24 -6.50 -9.50 -14.08
C ALA A 24 -5.72 -10.66 -14.73
N ARG A 25 -6.08 -11.90 -14.39
CA ARG A 25 -5.41 -13.11 -14.89
C ARG A 25 -5.55 -13.30 -16.39
N ASN A 26 -6.70 -12.94 -16.95
CA ASN A 26 -6.98 -13.10 -18.37
C ASN A 26 -6.76 -11.82 -19.19
N HIS A 27 -6.25 -10.76 -18.54
CA HIS A 27 -6.03 -9.46 -19.17
C HIS A 27 -7.30 -8.85 -19.78
N PHE A 28 -8.46 -9.06 -19.15
CA PHE A 28 -9.71 -8.46 -19.58
C PHE A 28 -9.86 -7.04 -19.01
N PRO A 29 -10.13 -6.03 -19.85
CA PRO A 29 -10.54 -4.72 -19.34
C PRO A 29 -11.81 -4.86 -18.49
N ALA A 30 -11.95 -3.98 -17.52
CA ALA A 30 -13.14 -3.97 -16.67
C ALA A 30 -13.64 -2.54 -16.44
N GLU A 31 -14.95 -2.41 -16.38
CA GLU A 31 -15.63 -1.22 -15.89
C GLU A 31 -15.98 -1.41 -14.43
N ILE A 32 -15.55 -0.48 -13.57
CA ILE A 32 -15.91 -0.47 -12.16
C ILE A 32 -16.69 0.78 -11.79
N THR A 33 -17.78 0.60 -11.03
CA THR A 33 -18.45 1.71 -10.33
C THR A 33 -17.84 1.82 -8.95
N TYR A 34 -17.29 2.97 -8.61
CA TYR A 34 -16.48 3.19 -7.40
C TYR A 34 -16.97 4.42 -6.63
N ARG A 35 -17.03 4.30 -5.29
CA ARG A 35 -17.39 5.39 -4.39
C ARG A 35 -16.22 5.69 -3.44
N LYS A 36 -15.67 6.89 -3.50
CA LYS A 36 -14.62 7.34 -2.57
C LYS A 36 -15.22 7.60 -1.19
N PHE A 37 -14.45 7.40 -0.13
CA PHE A 37 -14.87 7.79 1.23
C PHE A 37 -15.06 9.29 1.40
N SER A 38 -14.39 10.11 0.58
CA SER A 38 -14.49 11.58 0.62
C SER A 38 -15.68 12.14 -0.17
N SER A 39 -16.49 11.29 -0.79
CA SER A 39 -17.60 11.74 -1.66
C SER A 39 -18.66 10.65 -1.79
N ASP A 40 -19.92 11.02 -1.72
CA ASP A 40 -21.06 10.13 -1.98
C ASP A 40 -21.31 9.91 -3.47
N VAL A 41 -20.53 10.56 -4.34
CA VAL A 41 -20.69 10.44 -5.79
C VAL A 41 -20.05 9.13 -6.28
N GLU A 42 -20.86 8.34 -6.95
CA GLU A 42 -20.39 7.15 -7.67
C GLU A 42 -19.74 7.57 -8.99
N THR A 43 -18.57 7.03 -9.26
CA THR A 43 -17.81 7.30 -10.48
C THR A 43 -17.49 5.99 -11.17
N THR A 44 -17.73 5.95 -12.46
CA THR A 44 -17.37 4.79 -13.29
C THR A 44 -15.98 4.99 -13.88
N TYR A 45 -15.17 3.94 -13.81
CA TYR A 45 -13.83 3.88 -14.39
C TYR A 45 -13.71 2.67 -15.30
N GLU A 46 -13.19 2.86 -16.48
CA GLU A 46 -12.62 1.80 -17.29
C GLU A 46 -11.19 1.57 -16.83
N ILE A 47 -10.83 0.32 -16.56
CA ILE A 47 -9.54 -0.04 -15.99
C ILE A 47 -8.99 -1.32 -16.60
N HIS A 48 -7.67 -1.47 -16.57
CA HIS A 48 -6.96 -2.71 -16.82
C HIS A 48 -6.46 -3.28 -15.48
N PRO A 49 -7.11 -4.30 -14.91
CA PRO A 49 -6.72 -4.88 -13.63
C PRO A 49 -5.34 -5.55 -13.72
N TYR A 50 -4.40 -5.17 -12.85
CA TYR A 50 -3.03 -5.70 -12.86
C TYR A 50 -2.75 -6.62 -11.68
N LEU A 51 -3.11 -6.20 -10.45
CA LEU A 51 -2.74 -6.90 -9.23
C LEU A 51 -3.79 -6.69 -8.14
N LEU A 52 -4.06 -7.74 -7.38
CA LEU A 52 -4.78 -7.67 -6.10
C LEU A 52 -3.79 -7.81 -4.96
N LYS A 53 -3.76 -6.82 -4.06
CA LYS A 53 -2.88 -6.78 -2.89
C LYS A 53 -3.70 -6.72 -1.61
N GLU A 54 -3.37 -7.61 -0.67
CA GLU A 54 -3.89 -7.51 0.70
C GLU A 54 -2.98 -6.59 1.52
N TYR A 55 -3.56 -5.70 2.30
CA TYR A 55 -2.88 -4.90 3.29
C TYR A 55 -3.79 -4.62 4.48
N ARG A 56 -3.34 -4.98 5.68
CA ARG A 56 -4.07 -4.79 6.95
C ARG A 56 -5.52 -5.27 6.87
N ASN A 57 -5.70 -6.50 6.41
CA ASN A 57 -7.00 -7.16 6.26
C ASN A 57 -7.99 -6.45 5.30
N SER A 58 -7.46 -5.66 4.39
CA SER A 58 -8.22 -5.01 3.30
C SER A 58 -7.61 -5.33 1.95
N TRP A 59 -8.45 -5.55 0.95
CA TRP A 59 -8.00 -5.83 -0.40
C TRP A 59 -8.01 -4.59 -1.26
N TYR A 60 -6.99 -4.47 -2.08
CA TYR A 60 -6.78 -3.36 -3.01
C TYR A 60 -6.50 -3.88 -4.41
N LEU A 61 -7.14 -3.25 -5.38
CA LEU A 61 -6.88 -3.47 -6.78
C LEU A 61 -5.91 -2.41 -7.29
N ILE A 62 -4.80 -2.86 -7.87
CA ILE A 62 -3.88 -2.03 -8.64
C ILE A 62 -4.26 -2.21 -10.11
N ALA A 63 -4.58 -1.11 -10.77
CA ALA A 63 -5.05 -1.14 -12.15
C ALA A 63 -4.53 0.08 -12.93
N TRP A 64 -4.32 -0.10 -14.22
CA TRP A 64 -4.08 0.98 -15.16
C TRP A 64 -5.40 1.68 -15.49
N ASP A 65 -5.40 3.00 -15.42
CA ASP A 65 -6.51 3.87 -15.87
C ASP A 65 -6.14 4.42 -17.26
N PRO A 66 -6.68 3.87 -18.35
CA PRO A 66 -6.30 4.28 -19.70
C PRO A 66 -6.70 5.72 -20.03
N ALA A 67 -7.77 6.22 -19.41
CA ALA A 67 -8.22 7.60 -19.63
C ALA A 67 -7.25 8.63 -19.04
N ARG A 68 -6.59 8.29 -17.92
CA ARG A 68 -5.61 9.16 -17.25
C ARG A 68 -4.16 8.78 -17.52
N LYS A 69 -3.93 7.58 -18.11
CA LYS A 69 -2.59 7.03 -18.37
C LYS A 69 -1.73 6.92 -17.11
N ILE A 70 -2.33 6.43 -16.02
CA ILE A 70 -1.65 6.22 -14.74
C ILE A 70 -2.09 4.90 -14.11
N ILE A 71 -1.24 4.34 -13.26
CA ILE A 71 -1.61 3.23 -12.36
C ILE A 71 -2.32 3.81 -11.14
N ARG A 72 -3.42 3.18 -10.74
CA ARG A 72 -4.23 3.58 -9.60
C ARG A 72 -4.49 2.43 -8.66
N THR A 73 -4.66 2.77 -7.39
CA THR A 73 -5.05 1.84 -6.33
C THR A 73 -6.52 2.08 -5.94
N PHE A 74 -7.32 1.03 -6.02
CA PHE A 74 -8.74 1.05 -5.64
C PHE A 74 -8.97 0.09 -4.46
N GLY A 75 -9.57 0.55 -3.38
CA GLY A 75 -10.02 -0.34 -2.31
C GLY A 75 -11.20 -1.18 -2.80
N CYS A 76 -11.08 -2.50 -2.71
CA CYS A 76 -12.13 -3.41 -3.19
C CYS A 76 -13.45 -3.27 -2.42
N ASP A 77 -13.40 -2.79 -1.18
CA ASP A 77 -14.55 -2.47 -0.33
C ASP A 77 -15.41 -1.31 -0.86
N ARG A 78 -14.85 -0.47 -1.73
CA ARG A 78 -15.47 0.71 -2.33
C ARG A 78 -15.93 0.50 -3.77
N ILE A 79 -15.69 -0.69 -4.31
CA ILE A 79 -16.19 -1.09 -5.64
C ILE A 79 -17.63 -1.61 -5.46
N ILE A 80 -18.57 -0.92 -6.09
CA ILE A 80 -20.00 -1.20 -6.01
C ILE A 80 -20.41 -2.21 -7.08
N LYS A 81 -19.86 -2.04 -8.28
CA LYS A 81 -20.19 -2.87 -9.44
C LYS A 81 -18.93 -3.13 -10.28
N ILE A 82 -18.86 -4.31 -10.85
CA ILE A 82 -17.81 -4.73 -11.78
C ILE A 82 -18.47 -5.32 -13.02
N LYS A 83 -17.96 -4.94 -14.18
CA LYS A 83 -18.33 -5.52 -15.46
C LYS A 83 -17.05 -5.76 -16.26
N SER A 84 -16.62 -7.02 -16.36
CA SER A 84 -15.48 -7.40 -17.20
C SER A 84 -15.89 -7.41 -18.67
N ASN A 85 -15.01 -6.94 -19.54
CA ASN A 85 -15.17 -7.05 -20.99
C ASN A 85 -14.34 -8.23 -21.49
N GLU A 86 -14.94 -9.40 -21.51
CA GLU A 86 -14.28 -10.65 -21.93
C GLU A 86 -14.13 -10.77 -23.47
N SER A 87 -14.69 -9.82 -24.21
CA SER A 87 -14.54 -9.75 -25.67
C SER A 87 -13.28 -9.02 -26.11
N ASP A 88 -12.56 -8.41 -25.18
CA ASP A 88 -11.36 -7.61 -25.43
C ASP A 88 -10.23 -8.01 -24.46
N THR A 89 -9.00 -7.67 -24.82
CA THR A 89 -7.83 -7.90 -23.97
C THR A 89 -6.93 -6.68 -24.01
N PHE A 90 -6.27 -6.39 -22.87
CA PHE A 90 -5.24 -5.37 -22.80
C PHE A 90 -3.84 -6.00 -22.74
N THR A 91 -2.86 -5.24 -23.20
CA THR A 91 -1.44 -5.54 -22.95
C THR A 91 -0.99 -4.78 -21.72
N GLN A 92 -0.46 -5.50 -20.73
CA GLN A 92 0.10 -4.87 -19.54
C GLN A 92 1.32 -4.04 -19.91
N SER A 93 1.48 -2.87 -19.30
CA SER A 93 2.68 -2.05 -19.49
C SER A 93 3.94 -2.81 -19.08
N LEU A 94 5.00 -2.70 -19.87
CA LEU A 94 6.31 -3.29 -19.57
C LEU A 94 6.96 -2.65 -18.34
N ASP A 95 6.56 -1.44 -17.99
CA ASP A 95 7.06 -0.71 -16.81
C ASP A 95 6.43 -1.19 -15.50
N PHE A 96 5.35 -1.99 -15.57
CA PHE A 96 4.72 -2.55 -14.38
C PHE A 96 5.23 -3.98 -14.12
N ASN A 97 5.81 -4.17 -12.94
CA ASN A 97 6.17 -5.49 -12.44
C ASN A 97 5.55 -5.68 -11.04
N SER A 98 4.64 -6.64 -10.92
CA SER A 98 3.91 -6.92 -9.68
C SER A 98 4.81 -7.31 -8.49
N GLU A 99 5.99 -7.89 -8.76
CA GLU A 99 6.94 -8.30 -7.73
C GLU A 99 7.74 -7.10 -7.18
N THR A 100 8.00 -6.10 -8.02
CA THR A 100 8.84 -4.95 -7.65
C THR A 100 8.07 -3.66 -7.42
N TYR A 101 6.80 -3.59 -7.79
CA TYR A 101 5.98 -2.36 -7.72
C TYR A 101 5.94 -1.72 -6.32
N PHE A 102 6.01 -2.54 -5.29
CA PHE A 102 5.97 -2.10 -3.89
C PHE A 102 7.33 -2.18 -3.16
N THR A 103 8.42 -2.46 -3.87
CA THR A 103 9.74 -2.71 -3.26
C THR A 103 10.24 -1.58 -2.36
N HIS A 104 9.81 -0.34 -2.61
CA HIS A 104 10.21 0.81 -1.80
C HIS A 104 9.06 1.41 -1.00
N THR A 105 7.97 0.66 -0.82
CA THR A 105 6.73 1.19 -0.25
C THR A 105 6.36 0.47 1.04
N ILE A 106 6.17 1.23 2.10
CA ILE A 106 5.46 0.73 3.28
C ILE A 106 3.97 0.93 3.04
N GLY A 107 3.23 -0.18 2.90
CA GLY A 107 1.78 -0.15 2.64
C GLY A 107 1.39 -0.32 1.18
N ILE A 108 0.45 0.49 0.73
CA ILE A 108 -0.22 0.37 -0.57
C ILE A 108 -0.11 1.64 -1.43
N THR A 109 0.41 2.73 -0.88
CA THR A 109 0.55 3.99 -1.61
C THR A 109 1.89 4.01 -2.33
N VAL A 110 1.86 3.98 -3.65
CA VAL A 110 3.00 4.28 -4.50
C VAL A 110 2.83 5.69 -5.03
N ILE A 111 3.88 6.49 -4.97
CA ILE A 111 3.90 7.87 -5.46
C ILE A 111 4.80 7.88 -6.69
N ASP A 112 4.21 8.12 -7.84
CA ASP A 112 4.93 8.24 -9.10
C ASP A 112 5.97 9.38 -9.00
N ASP A 113 7.10 9.21 -9.65
CA ASP A 113 8.23 10.15 -9.68
C ASP A 113 8.84 10.47 -8.29
N SER A 114 8.52 9.70 -7.27
CA SER A 114 9.14 9.82 -5.94
C SER A 114 10.20 8.74 -5.74
N PRO A 115 11.49 9.06 -5.84
CA PRO A 115 12.54 8.08 -5.58
C PRO A 115 12.54 7.67 -4.10
N PRO A 116 12.96 6.45 -3.78
CA PRO A 116 13.18 6.05 -2.40
C PRO A 116 14.30 6.90 -1.79
N VAL A 117 14.13 7.24 -0.52
CA VAL A 117 15.10 8.02 0.26
C VAL A 117 15.51 7.28 1.52
N GLU A 118 16.69 7.60 2.02
CA GLU A 118 17.12 7.09 3.31
C GLU A 118 16.34 7.80 4.43
N VAL A 119 15.52 7.04 5.14
CA VAL A 119 14.80 7.48 6.33
C VAL A 119 15.53 6.95 7.56
N VAL A 120 15.93 7.87 8.46
CA VAL A 120 16.65 7.53 9.70
C VAL A 120 15.88 8.06 10.89
N PHE A 121 15.67 7.20 11.87
CA PHE A 121 15.08 7.60 13.15
C PHE A 121 15.73 6.87 14.33
N GLU A 122 15.71 7.49 15.49
CA GLU A 122 16.03 6.86 16.75
C GLU A 122 14.78 6.28 17.38
N CYS A 123 14.92 5.16 18.09
CA CYS A 123 13.85 4.58 18.88
C CYS A 123 14.36 4.02 20.22
N ASN A 124 13.42 3.77 21.13
CA ASN A 124 13.73 3.15 22.40
C ASN A 124 14.09 1.65 22.24
N PRO A 125 14.73 1.01 23.24
CA PRO A 125 15.15 -0.38 23.15
C PRO A 125 13.99 -1.38 23.01
N ILE A 126 12.79 -1.06 23.50
CA ILE A 126 11.62 -1.92 23.42
C ILE A 126 11.13 -1.95 21.97
N LEU A 127 10.91 -0.77 21.37
CA LEU A 127 10.48 -0.66 19.98
C LEU A 127 11.50 -1.29 19.03
N ALA A 128 12.81 -1.13 19.30
CA ALA A 128 13.85 -1.76 18.51
C ALA A 128 13.75 -3.30 18.49
N ARG A 129 13.35 -3.92 19.59
CA ARG A 129 13.12 -5.38 19.66
C ARG A 129 11.90 -5.79 18.83
N TYR A 130 10.81 -5.01 18.91
CA TYR A 130 9.64 -5.24 18.05
C TYR A 130 9.99 -5.13 16.56
N LEU A 131 10.73 -4.09 16.18
CA LEU A 131 11.19 -3.90 14.81
C LEU A 131 12.16 -4.98 14.33
N SER A 132 12.96 -5.56 15.23
CA SER A 132 13.80 -6.72 14.91
C SER A 132 12.97 -7.98 14.65
N SER A 133 11.87 -8.16 15.39
CA SER A 133 10.97 -9.31 15.24
C SER A 133 10.02 -9.16 14.06
N LYS A 134 9.54 -7.95 13.83
CA LYS A 134 8.61 -7.61 12.73
C LYS A 134 9.11 -6.34 12.03
N PRO A 135 10.01 -6.46 11.05
CA PRO A 135 10.52 -5.33 10.30
C PRO A 135 9.41 -4.55 9.60
N LEU A 136 9.57 -3.24 9.52
CA LEU A 136 8.66 -2.36 8.78
C LEU A 136 8.79 -2.55 7.27
N HIS A 137 10.01 -2.83 6.83
CA HIS A 137 10.37 -2.94 5.44
C HIS A 137 11.61 -3.81 5.27
N GLU A 138 11.78 -4.47 4.15
CA GLU A 138 12.94 -5.33 3.88
C GLU A 138 14.28 -4.60 3.92
N SER A 139 14.30 -3.31 3.56
CA SER A 139 15.52 -2.47 3.64
C SER A 139 15.91 -2.08 5.06
N GLN A 140 15.15 -2.49 6.08
CA GLN A 140 15.39 -2.07 7.46
C GLN A 140 16.75 -2.52 7.98
N LYS A 141 17.50 -1.57 8.53
CA LYS A 141 18.74 -1.81 9.27
C LYS A 141 18.63 -1.20 10.65
N ILE A 142 19.06 -1.94 11.67
CA ILE A 142 19.11 -1.45 13.07
C ILE A 142 20.56 -1.41 13.52
N SER A 143 21.02 -0.23 13.89
CA SER A 143 22.35 0.02 14.46
C SER A 143 22.23 0.48 15.91
N LYS A 144 23.12 -0.05 16.77
CA LYS A 144 23.15 0.29 18.20
C LYS A 144 24.46 0.98 18.51
N SER A 145 24.37 2.14 19.15
CA SER A 145 25.49 2.84 19.76
C SER A 145 25.38 2.79 21.30
N LYS A 146 26.34 3.38 22.00
CA LYS A 146 26.31 3.45 23.49
C LYS A 146 25.12 4.24 24.00
N SER A 147 24.59 5.19 23.23
CA SER A 147 23.60 6.19 23.68
C SER A 147 22.29 6.14 22.89
N SER A 148 22.24 5.47 21.74
CA SER A 148 21.05 5.47 20.89
C SER A 148 20.93 4.19 20.05
N ILE A 149 19.70 3.89 19.63
CA ILE A 149 19.40 2.85 18.67
C ILE A 149 18.77 3.55 17.46
N GLN A 150 19.43 3.39 16.31
CA GLN A 150 18.98 3.98 15.06
C GLN A 150 18.44 2.92 14.12
N VAL A 151 17.36 3.26 13.46
CA VAL A 151 16.74 2.48 12.40
C VAL A 151 16.85 3.25 11.11
N THR A 152 17.34 2.57 10.07
CA THR A 152 17.48 3.12 8.71
C THR A 152 16.62 2.31 7.76
N LEU A 153 15.86 3.00 6.92
CA LEU A 153 15.03 2.45 5.85
C LEU A 153 15.38 3.13 4.53
N ASN A 154 15.25 2.42 3.42
CA ASN A 154 15.31 3.03 2.07
C ASN A 154 13.93 2.90 1.42
N VAL A 155 13.10 3.93 1.56
CA VAL A 155 11.68 3.89 1.21
C VAL A 155 11.16 5.22 0.66
N ILE A 156 10.06 5.15 -0.08
CA ILE A 156 9.28 6.33 -0.44
C ILE A 156 8.55 6.85 0.81
N ILE A 157 8.52 8.18 0.99
CA ILE A 157 7.79 8.80 2.10
C ILE A 157 6.29 8.79 1.78
N THR A 158 5.62 7.74 2.18
CA THR A 158 4.18 7.53 1.98
C THR A 158 3.38 7.97 3.20
N TYR A 159 2.06 8.05 3.02
CA TYR A 159 1.12 8.31 4.10
C TYR A 159 1.19 7.26 5.21
N GLU A 160 1.37 5.99 4.84
CA GLU A 160 1.46 4.88 5.79
C GLU A 160 2.72 4.95 6.66
N LEU A 161 3.85 5.39 6.10
CA LEU A 161 5.06 5.66 6.87
C LEU A 161 4.84 6.80 7.86
N ILE A 162 4.24 7.91 7.41
CA ILE A 162 3.94 9.07 8.26
C ILE A 162 3.01 8.66 9.40
N GLN A 163 1.93 7.96 9.10
CA GLN A 163 1.00 7.46 10.12
C GLN A 163 1.67 6.51 11.12
N TRP A 164 2.55 5.63 10.63
CA TRP A 164 3.29 4.74 11.52
C TRP A 164 4.17 5.53 12.49
N ILE A 165 4.93 6.50 12.01
CA ILE A 165 5.79 7.36 12.84
C ILE A 165 4.95 8.14 13.87
N LEU A 166 3.85 8.74 13.44
CA LEU A 166 2.94 9.47 14.34
C LEU A 166 2.33 8.57 15.41
N GLY A 167 2.03 7.32 15.10
CA GLY A 167 1.55 6.31 16.05
C GLY A 167 2.56 5.99 17.15
N TYR A 168 3.86 6.16 16.89
CA TYR A 168 4.96 5.95 17.83
C TYR A 168 5.67 7.26 18.22
N SER A 169 5.00 8.39 18.16
CA SER A 169 5.59 9.73 18.30
C SER A 169 6.40 9.92 19.60
N SER A 170 6.03 9.28 20.70
CA SER A 170 6.76 9.32 21.97
C SER A 170 8.00 8.38 22.00
N GLU A 171 8.08 7.45 21.07
CA GLU A 171 9.10 6.40 21.04
C GLU A 171 10.07 6.55 19.86
N VAL A 172 9.71 7.38 18.88
CA VAL A 172 10.44 7.60 17.64
C VAL A 172 10.85 9.05 17.49
N LYS A 173 12.14 9.29 17.25
CA LYS A 173 12.67 10.60 16.91
C LYS A 173 13.26 10.56 15.51
N VAL A 174 12.62 11.21 14.54
CA VAL A 174 13.09 11.27 13.16
C VAL A 174 14.36 12.13 13.06
N LEU A 175 15.41 11.53 12.53
CA LEU A 175 16.70 12.20 12.29
C LEU A 175 16.79 12.73 10.86
N GLY A 176 16.19 12.07 9.91
CA GLY A 176 16.19 12.47 8.50
C GLY A 176 15.23 11.64 7.63
N PRO A 177 14.95 12.11 6.43
CA PRO A 177 15.37 13.38 5.81
C PRO A 177 14.54 14.59 6.30
N SER A 178 14.97 15.82 5.96
CA SER A 178 14.27 17.06 6.35
C SER A 178 12.83 17.12 5.87
N ILE A 179 12.58 16.68 4.63
CA ILE A 179 11.24 16.63 4.05
C ILE A 179 10.27 15.74 4.87
N LEU A 180 10.76 14.68 5.51
CA LEU A 180 9.92 13.87 6.40
C LEU A 180 9.60 14.62 7.70
N LYS A 181 10.58 15.34 8.27
CA LYS A 181 10.36 16.16 9.48
C LYS A 181 9.32 17.26 9.24
N GLU A 182 9.37 17.91 8.08
CA GLU A 182 8.40 18.94 7.67
C GLU A 182 6.98 18.37 7.55
N LYS A 183 6.84 17.12 7.07
CA LYS A 183 5.53 16.45 6.97
C LYS A 183 4.98 15.99 8.32
N LEU A 184 5.79 15.96 9.36
CA LEU A 184 5.41 15.53 10.72
C LEU A 184 5.14 16.71 11.67
N SER A 185 5.51 17.92 11.28
CA SER A 185 5.23 19.17 12.01
C SER A 185 3.85 19.71 11.68
#